data_6df85ba9dc777477fe1290f6d4732929
#
_entry.id   6df85ba9dc777477fe1290f6d4732929
#
_cell.length_a   1.000
_cell.length_b   1.000
_cell.length_c   1.000
_cell.angle_alpha   90.00
_cell.angle_beta   90.00
_cell.angle_gamma   90.00
#
_symmetry.space_group_name_H-M   'P 1'
#
loop_
_entity.id
_entity.type
_entity.pdbx_description
1 polymer ?
#
loop_
_entity_poly.entity_id
_entity_poly.type
_entity_poly.pdbx_seq_one_letter_code
_entity_poly.pdbx_strand_id
1 'polypeptide(L)'
;MDFRKKEAAALSLVVALAKSREAVIGGDCRSIAFLGSCPDLEEELYSGKIRSDQELEARAKALGASLHVADGREKVWRCGDLLVGEVTEISPRLERRRRIYIAPGAHLIAEIENREARVTGGGKVGCVVFGNRFTQKLASEGISRAAGRADEALIRKILDEAASKTASVSREFSVLRTDTIPANPEAEVRRALEDDCRKNGWRLCGLQ
;
A
#
# COMPACT_ATOMS: atom_id res chain seq x y z
N MET A 1 -9.99 -30.41 2.83
CA MET A 1 -8.99 -29.78 1.95
C MET A 1 -9.13 -28.27 2.15
N ASP A 2 -8.28 -27.74 3.02
CA ASP A 2 -8.37 -26.34 3.45
C ASP A 2 -7.65 -25.48 2.40
N PHE A 3 -8.41 -24.91 1.48
CA PHE A 3 -7.91 -23.87 0.58
C PHE A 3 -7.72 -22.59 1.41
N ARG A 4 -6.64 -22.51 2.16
CA ARG A 4 -6.16 -21.20 2.63
C ARG A 4 -6.06 -20.31 1.41
N LYS A 5 -6.95 -19.32 1.31
CA LYS A 5 -6.86 -18.21 0.37
C LYS A 5 -5.43 -17.68 0.49
N LYS A 6 -4.56 -17.99 -0.48
CA LYS A 6 -3.25 -17.39 -0.58
C LYS A 6 -3.54 -15.90 -0.73
N GLU A 7 -3.33 -15.13 0.32
CA GLU A 7 -3.38 -13.67 0.20
C GLU A 7 -2.32 -13.29 -0.81
N ALA A 8 -2.76 -12.96 -1.99
CA ALA A 8 -1.90 -12.40 -2.99
C ALA A 8 -1.45 -11.05 -2.45
N ALA A 9 -0.16 -10.90 -2.26
CA ALA A 9 0.42 -9.74 -1.60
C ALA A 9 0.82 -8.72 -2.67
N ALA A 10 0.40 -7.47 -2.51
CA ALA A 10 0.82 -6.39 -3.38
C ALA A 10 2.35 -6.21 -3.33
N LEU A 11 2.99 -6.12 -4.48
CA LEU A 11 4.40 -5.76 -4.62
C LEU A 11 4.56 -4.24 -4.48
N SER A 12 4.46 -3.74 -3.26
CA SER A 12 4.42 -2.30 -3.00
C SER A 12 4.57 -2.07 -1.50
N LEU A 13 4.94 -0.86 -1.12
CA LEU A 13 4.90 -0.43 0.26
C LEU A 13 4.20 0.92 0.37
N VAL A 14 3.12 0.97 1.13
CA VAL A 14 2.47 2.21 1.57
C VAL A 14 2.38 2.17 3.09
N VAL A 15 2.86 3.23 3.73
CA VAL A 15 2.79 3.43 5.18
C VAL A 15 2.00 4.69 5.48
N ALA A 16 0.97 4.59 6.29
CA ALA A 16 0.09 5.69 6.65
C ALA A 16 -0.01 5.84 8.17
N LEU A 17 0.08 7.07 8.65
CA LEU A 17 -0.07 7.45 10.04
C LEU A 17 -1.19 8.48 10.15
N ALA A 18 -2.29 8.14 10.81
CA ALA A 18 -3.31 9.08 11.23
C ALA A 18 -3.12 9.40 12.72
N LYS A 19 -2.84 10.65 13.04
CA LYS A 19 -2.78 11.17 14.40
C LYS A 19 -3.89 12.18 14.62
N SER A 20 -4.12 12.61 15.85
CA SER A 20 -5.20 13.56 16.17
C SER A 20 -5.02 14.95 15.51
N ARG A 21 -3.77 15.38 15.23
CA ARG A 21 -3.46 16.71 14.70
C ARG A 21 -2.68 16.72 13.41
N GLU A 22 -2.26 15.58 12.92
CA GLU A 22 -1.57 15.44 11.64
C GLU A 22 -1.85 14.08 11.02
N ALA A 23 -1.74 14.00 9.71
CA ALA A 23 -1.70 12.75 8.99
C ALA A 23 -0.49 12.74 8.04
N VAL A 24 0.18 11.60 7.95
CA VAL A 24 1.34 11.40 7.09
C VAL A 24 1.20 10.09 6.34
N ILE A 25 1.51 10.10 5.07
CA ILE A 25 1.51 8.90 4.23
C ILE A 25 2.74 8.88 3.35
N GLY A 26 3.32 7.71 3.18
CA GLY A 26 4.40 7.50 2.22
C GLY A 26 4.20 6.24 1.44
N GLY A 27 4.65 6.25 0.18
CA GLY A 27 4.57 5.10 -0.70
C GLY A 27 5.72 5.06 -1.70
N ASP A 28 6.21 3.88 -2.02
CA ASP A 28 7.18 3.65 -3.08
C ASP A 28 6.53 3.83 -4.45
N CYS A 29 7.34 3.93 -5.51
CA CYS A 29 6.86 4.18 -6.88
C CYS A 29 6.96 2.95 -7.80
N ARG A 30 7.37 1.79 -7.30
CA ARG A 30 7.60 0.58 -8.11
C ARG A 30 6.33 -0.19 -8.42
N SER A 31 6.18 -0.61 -9.65
CA SER A 31 5.24 -1.65 -10.07
C SER A 31 5.98 -2.79 -10.73
N ILE A 32 5.58 -4.03 -10.43
CA ILE A 32 6.12 -5.24 -11.05
C ILE A 32 4.94 -6.03 -11.61
N ALA A 33 4.97 -6.28 -12.91
CA ALA A 33 3.98 -7.09 -13.59
C ALA A 33 4.61 -8.40 -14.07
N PHE A 34 4.06 -9.52 -13.67
CA PHE A 34 4.48 -10.83 -14.17
C PHE A 34 3.73 -11.16 -15.47
N LEU A 35 4.46 -11.52 -16.51
CA LEU A 35 3.92 -11.96 -17.79
C LEU A 35 3.82 -13.50 -17.75
N GLY A 36 2.74 -13.99 -17.17
CA GLY A 36 2.53 -15.41 -16.89
C GLY A 36 2.59 -15.72 -15.39
N SER A 37 2.48 -17.00 -15.04
CA SER A 37 2.52 -17.46 -13.65
C SER A 37 3.92 -17.96 -13.31
N CYS A 38 4.53 -17.38 -12.29
CA CYS A 38 5.80 -17.83 -11.74
C CYS A 38 5.77 -17.76 -10.20
N PRO A 39 5.04 -18.69 -9.54
CA PRO A 39 4.80 -18.62 -8.10
C PRO A 39 6.08 -18.68 -7.25
N ASP A 40 7.13 -19.34 -7.73
CA ASP A 40 8.41 -19.41 -7.03
C ASP A 40 9.10 -18.04 -6.98
N LEU A 41 9.13 -17.32 -8.11
CA LEU A 41 9.69 -15.97 -8.18
C LEU A 41 8.87 -14.98 -7.35
N GLU A 42 7.56 -15.08 -7.43
CA GLU A 42 6.65 -14.27 -6.61
C GLU A 42 6.90 -14.50 -5.11
N GLU A 43 7.00 -15.75 -4.67
CA GLU A 43 7.25 -16.09 -3.27
C GLU A 43 8.63 -15.59 -2.78
N GLU A 44 9.66 -15.72 -3.61
CA GLU A 44 11.00 -15.22 -3.30
C GLU A 44 11.02 -13.69 -3.17
N LEU A 45 10.28 -13.00 -4.05
CA LEU A 45 10.15 -11.55 -4.00
C LEU A 45 9.34 -11.08 -2.79
N TYR A 46 8.21 -11.75 -2.49
CA TYR A 46 7.35 -11.43 -1.34
C TYR A 46 7.99 -11.72 0.02
N SER A 47 8.89 -12.67 0.06
CA SER A 47 9.64 -13.01 1.28
C SER A 47 10.90 -12.16 1.49
N GLY A 48 11.24 -11.27 0.54
CA GLY A 48 12.42 -10.42 0.60
C GLY A 48 13.75 -11.17 0.36
N LYS A 49 13.70 -12.35 -0.26
CA LYS A 49 14.91 -13.10 -0.65
C LYS A 49 15.65 -12.41 -1.79
N ILE A 50 14.94 -11.73 -2.68
CA ILE A 50 15.49 -10.98 -3.79
C ILE A 50 15.70 -9.54 -3.36
N ARG A 51 16.96 -9.08 -3.33
CA ARG A 51 17.34 -7.80 -2.73
C ARG A 51 17.64 -6.70 -3.74
N SER A 52 17.96 -7.04 -4.97
CA SER A 52 18.34 -6.08 -6.02
C SER A 52 17.69 -6.43 -7.36
N ASP A 53 17.65 -5.44 -8.24
CA ASP A 53 17.14 -5.62 -9.61
C ASP A 53 17.97 -6.64 -10.37
N GLN A 54 19.28 -6.68 -10.16
CA GLN A 54 20.17 -7.66 -10.77
C GLN A 54 19.84 -9.10 -10.32
N GLU A 55 19.58 -9.28 -9.01
CA GLU A 55 19.13 -10.59 -8.50
C GLU A 55 17.77 -10.98 -9.06
N LEU A 56 16.85 -10.02 -9.20
CA LEU A 56 15.51 -10.22 -9.75
C LEU A 56 15.61 -10.70 -11.22
N GLU A 57 16.39 -10.00 -12.04
CA GLU A 57 16.60 -10.37 -13.44
C GLU A 57 17.27 -11.74 -13.59
N ALA A 58 18.32 -12.00 -12.81
CA ALA A 58 19.03 -13.28 -12.83
C ALA A 58 18.10 -14.43 -12.44
N ARG A 59 17.28 -14.23 -11.40
CA ARG A 59 16.35 -15.23 -10.92
C ARG A 59 15.19 -15.45 -11.88
N ALA A 60 14.64 -14.40 -12.46
CA ALA A 60 13.61 -14.49 -13.50
C ALA A 60 14.12 -15.29 -14.70
N LYS A 61 15.33 -15.00 -15.19
CA LYS A 61 15.97 -15.75 -16.26
C LYS A 61 16.15 -17.24 -15.92
N ALA A 62 16.61 -17.53 -14.71
CA ALA A 62 16.83 -18.91 -14.26
C ALA A 62 15.53 -19.73 -14.18
N LEU A 63 14.40 -19.08 -13.88
CA LEU A 63 13.07 -19.69 -13.80
C LEU A 63 12.29 -19.63 -15.11
N GLY A 64 12.85 -19.03 -16.17
CA GLY A 64 12.14 -18.81 -17.44
C GLY A 64 10.94 -17.86 -17.31
N ALA A 65 10.94 -17.01 -16.28
CA ALA A 65 9.89 -16.05 -16.02
C ALA A 65 10.13 -14.75 -16.78
N SER A 66 9.05 -14.15 -17.27
CA SER A 66 9.05 -12.81 -17.85
C SER A 66 8.34 -11.85 -16.93
N LEU A 67 8.96 -10.70 -16.66
CA LEU A 67 8.38 -9.65 -15.84
C LEU A 67 8.71 -8.27 -16.41
N HIS A 68 7.90 -7.30 -16.05
CA HIS A 68 8.13 -5.90 -16.35
C HIS A 68 8.20 -5.11 -15.05
N VAL A 69 9.31 -4.43 -14.82
CA VAL A 69 9.51 -3.52 -13.68
C VAL A 69 9.41 -2.10 -14.21
N ALA A 70 8.59 -1.28 -13.56
CA ALA A 70 8.49 0.14 -13.86
C ALA A 70 8.48 0.93 -12.56
N ASP A 71 9.31 1.96 -12.48
CA ASP A 71 9.29 2.95 -11.41
C ASP A 71 8.58 4.22 -11.91
N GLY A 72 8.02 5.02 -10.99
CA GLY A 72 7.30 6.25 -11.33
C GLY A 72 5.77 6.16 -11.16
N ARG A 73 5.22 5.04 -10.68
CA ARG A 73 3.81 4.95 -10.33
C ARG A 73 3.56 5.56 -8.96
N GLU A 74 2.93 6.73 -8.91
CA GLU A 74 2.47 7.31 -7.65
C GLU A 74 1.44 6.42 -6.97
N LYS A 75 1.69 6.10 -5.69
CA LYS A 75 0.80 5.30 -4.84
C LYS A 75 0.17 6.12 -3.73
N VAL A 76 0.62 7.35 -3.55
CA VAL A 76 0.10 8.28 -2.54
C VAL A 76 -0.12 9.64 -3.17
N TRP A 77 -1.29 10.25 -2.91
CA TRP A 77 -1.67 11.55 -3.47
C TRP A 77 -2.58 12.33 -2.54
N ARG A 78 -2.80 13.60 -2.88
CA ARG A 78 -3.77 14.46 -2.18
C ARG A 78 -5.15 14.38 -2.83
N CYS A 79 -6.18 14.36 -1.98
CA CYS A 79 -7.56 14.53 -2.39
C CYS A 79 -8.17 15.67 -1.54
N GLY A 80 -8.06 16.91 -2.03
CA GLY A 80 -8.31 18.09 -1.20
C GLY A 80 -7.34 18.14 -0.02
N ASP A 81 -7.87 18.25 1.19
CA ASP A 81 -7.09 18.23 2.43
C ASP A 81 -6.75 16.83 2.95
N LEU A 82 -7.31 15.79 2.31
CA LEU A 82 -7.04 14.41 2.66
C LEU A 82 -5.82 13.87 1.93
N LEU A 83 -5.23 12.83 2.49
CA LEU A 83 -4.21 12.02 1.83
C LEU A 83 -4.78 10.64 1.51
N VAL A 84 -4.41 10.14 0.35
CA VAL A 84 -4.88 8.84 -0.14
C VAL A 84 -3.68 8.00 -0.51
N GLY A 85 -3.76 6.70 -0.21
CA GLY A 85 -2.76 5.73 -0.64
C GLY A 85 -3.41 4.48 -1.22
N GLU A 86 -2.78 3.90 -2.22
CA GLU A 86 -3.30 2.71 -2.88
C GLU A 86 -2.19 1.71 -3.19
N VAL A 87 -2.49 0.45 -2.97
CA VAL A 87 -1.77 -0.67 -3.56
C VAL A 87 -2.72 -1.47 -4.44
N THR A 88 -2.22 -1.88 -5.60
CA THR A 88 -3.00 -2.64 -6.57
C THR A 88 -2.32 -3.97 -6.82
N GLU A 89 -3.12 -5.00 -6.87
CA GLU A 89 -2.76 -6.32 -7.31
C GLU A 89 -3.51 -6.64 -8.58
N ILE A 90 -2.79 -7.00 -9.63
CA ILE A 90 -3.37 -7.32 -10.93
C ILE A 90 -2.92 -8.72 -11.32
N SER A 91 -3.87 -9.59 -11.56
CA SER A 91 -3.68 -10.89 -12.19
C SER A 91 -4.65 -11.06 -13.35
N PRO A 92 -4.49 -12.05 -14.24
CA PRO A 92 -5.42 -12.26 -15.35
C PRO A 92 -6.89 -12.48 -14.95
N ARG A 93 -7.14 -12.81 -13.68
CA ARG A 93 -8.48 -13.13 -13.16
C ARG A 93 -8.95 -12.20 -12.05
N LEU A 94 -8.08 -11.33 -11.57
CA LEU A 94 -8.37 -10.51 -10.39
C LEU A 94 -7.67 -9.17 -10.49
N GLU A 95 -8.43 -8.10 -10.40
CA GLU A 95 -7.94 -6.77 -10.07
C GLU A 95 -8.45 -6.42 -8.68
N ARG A 96 -7.54 -6.35 -7.73
CA ARG A 96 -7.82 -6.00 -6.35
C ARG A 96 -7.03 -4.75 -5.99
N ARG A 97 -7.70 -3.77 -5.42
CA ARG A 97 -7.10 -2.54 -4.88
C ARG A 97 -7.38 -2.46 -3.41
N ARG A 98 -6.38 -2.07 -2.65
CA ARG A 98 -6.55 -1.66 -1.25
C ARG A 98 -6.21 -0.20 -1.17
N ARG A 99 -7.17 0.61 -0.74
CA ARG A 99 -7.04 2.06 -0.65
C ARG A 99 -7.23 2.51 0.77
N ILE A 100 -6.42 3.48 1.20
CA ILE A 100 -6.56 4.15 2.48
C ILE A 100 -6.81 5.63 2.24
N TYR A 101 -7.74 6.20 2.97
CA TYR A 101 -8.03 7.63 3.08
C TYR A 101 -7.67 8.07 4.47
N ILE A 102 -6.85 9.11 4.62
CA ILE A 102 -6.44 9.60 5.92
C ILE A 102 -6.57 11.11 6.04
N ALA A 103 -6.93 11.54 7.24
CA ALA A 103 -6.91 12.92 7.70
C ALA A 103 -6.41 12.97 9.15
N PRO A 104 -6.02 14.12 9.69
CA PRO A 104 -5.90 14.27 11.13
C PRO A 104 -7.20 13.86 11.83
N GLY A 105 -7.12 12.90 12.75
CA GLY A 105 -8.26 12.39 13.51
C GLY A 105 -9.08 11.29 12.85
N ALA A 106 -8.78 10.85 11.61
CA ALA A 106 -9.49 9.73 11.00
C ALA A 106 -8.68 9.01 9.92
N HIS A 107 -8.96 7.73 9.76
CA HIS A 107 -8.57 6.95 8.59
C HIS A 107 -9.66 5.94 8.23
N LEU A 108 -9.71 5.56 6.96
CA LEU A 108 -10.64 4.57 6.42
C LEU A 108 -9.94 3.72 5.37
N ILE A 109 -10.10 2.41 5.47
CA ILE A 109 -9.54 1.43 4.53
C ILE A 109 -10.66 0.84 3.70
N ALA A 110 -10.50 0.85 2.39
CA ALA A 110 -11.41 0.20 1.46
C ALA A 110 -10.67 -0.83 0.60
N GLU A 111 -11.33 -1.93 0.33
CA GLU A 111 -10.93 -2.92 -0.63
C GLU A 111 -11.86 -2.88 -1.83
N ILE A 112 -11.30 -2.80 -3.02
CA ILE A 112 -12.03 -2.73 -4.27
C ILE A 112 -11.68 -3.97 -5.09
N GLU A 113 -12.68 -4.78 -5.38
CA GLU A 113 -12.56 -6.00 -6.18
C GLU A 113 -13.74 -6.08 -7.15
N ASN A 114 -13.48 -6.30 -8.44
CA ASN A 114 -14.51 -6.42 -9.47
C ASN A 114 -15.52 -5.24 -9.47
N ARG A 115 -15.03 -4.01 -9.27
CA ARG A 115 -15.82 -2.78 -9.13
C ARG A 115 -16.74 -2.74 -7.90
N GLU A 116 -16.55 -3.60 -6.95
CA GLU A 116 -17.20 -3.52 -5.65
C GLU A 116 -16.21 -2.99 -4.61
N ALA A 117 -16.56 -1.89 -3.97
CA ALA A 117 -15.80 -1.29 -2.90
C ALA A 117 -16.42 -1.69 -1.55
N ARG A 118 -15.60 -2.14 -0.62
CA ARG A 118 -16.01 -2.51 0.75
C ARG A 118 -15.09 -1.85 1.76
N VAL A 119 -15.67 -1.26 2.79
CA VAL A 119 -14.88 -0.78 3.93
C VAL A 119 -14.41 -1.99 4.75
N THR A 120 -13.11 -2.09 4.93
CA THR A 120 -12.48 -3.22 5.65
C THR A 120 -11.84 -2.80 6.97
N GLY A 121 -11.73 -1.50 7.23
CA GLY A 121 -11.19 -0.97 8.47
C GLY A 121 -11.25 0.55 8.53
N GLY A 122 -10.96 1.08 9.72
CA GLY A 122 -10.92 2.52 9.96
C GLY A 122 -10.81 2.84 11.45
N GLY A 123 -10.60 4.10 11.76
CA GLY A 123 -10.51 4.59 13.12
C GLY A 123 -10.05 6.04 13.19
N LYS A 124 -9.90 6.56 14.42
CA LYS A 124 -9.50 7.96 14.66
C LYS A 124 -8.01 8.16 14.52
N VAL A 125 -7.24 7.32 15.16
CA VAL A 125 -5.77 7.33 15.10
C VAL A 125 -5.26 5.93 14.84
N GLY A 126 -4.13 5.82 14.14
CA GLY A 126 -3.55 4.52 13.86
C GLY A 126 -2.44 4.59 12.84
N CYS A 127 -1.82 3.44 12.67
CA CYS A 127 -0.84 3.19 11.63
C CYS A 127 -1.33 2.05 10.75
N VAL A 128 -1.26 2.23 9.45
CA VAL A 128 -1.64 1.23 8.46
C VAL A 128 -0.47 1.00 7.51
N VAL A 129 -0.17 -0.25 7.25
CA VAL A 129 0.88 -0.66 6.32
C VAL A 129 0.27 -1.58 5.26
N PHE A 130 0.39 -1.19 4.00
CA PHE A 130 0.14 -2.05 2.86
C PHE A 130 1.46 -2.47 2.25
N GLY A 131 1.61 -3.75 1.99
CA GLY A 131 2.85 -4.28 1.42
C GLY A 131 2.83 -5.81 1.38
N ASN A 132 3.92 -6.41 0.90
CA ASN A 132 4.14 -7.83 1.05
C ASN A 132 4.55 -8.20 2.49
N ARG A 133 4.63 -9.49 2.80
CA ARG A 133 4.96 -9.97 4.17
C ARG A 133 6.25 -9.40 4.72
N PHE A 134 7.28 -9.30 3.87
CA PHE A 134 8.58 -8.78 4.27
C PHE A 134 8.52 -7.29 4.61
N THR A 135 7.95 -6.47 3.71
CA THR A 135 7.85 -5.02 3.90
C THR A 135 6.90 -4.63 5.02
N GLN A 136 5.80 -5.37 5.20
CA GLN A 136 4.89 -5.17 6.35
C GLN A 136 5.61 -5.44 7.68
N LYS A 137 6.38 -6.53 7.77
CA LYS A 137 7.16 -6.85 8.98
C LYS A 137 8.18 -5.76 9.28
N LEU A 138 8.97 -5.36 8.26
CA LEU A 138 9.97 -4.31 8.39
C LEU A 138 9.35 -2.99 8.88
N ALA A 139 8.27 -2.55 8.25
CA ALA A 139 7.57 -1.32 8.63
C ALA A 139 6.98 -1.41 10.05
N SER A 140 6.34 -2.52 10.39
CA SER A 140 5.76 -2.73 11.73
C SER A 140 6.81 -2.73 12.83
N GLU A 141 7.98 -3.33 12.60
CA GLU A 141 9.12 -3.29 13.53
C GLU A 141 9.68 -1.86 13.68
N GLY A 142 9.79 -1.11 12.57
CA GLY A 142 10.22 0.28 12.59
C GLY A 142 9.29 1.16 13.41
N ILE A 143 7.98 1.02 13.21
CA ILE A 143 6.95 1.76 13.92
C ILE A 143 6.94 1.39 15.41
N SER A 144 7.02 0.11 15.74
CA SER A 144 7.05 -0.36 17.14
C SER A 144 8.26 0.19 17.90
N ARG A 145 9.43 0.23 17.25
CA ARG A 145 10.65 0.81 17.85
C ARG A 145 10.55 2.31 18.11
N ALA A 146 9.73 3.02 17.35
CA ALA A 146 9.52 4.47 17.52
C ALA A 146 8.70 4.81 18.77
N ALA A 147 8.06 3.84 19.42
CA ALA A 147 7.36 4.00 20.70
C ALA A 147 6.40 5.22 20.72
N GLY A 148 5.55 5.35 19.72
CA GLY A 148 4.56 6.43 19.60
C GLY A 148 5.09 7.75 19.00
N ARG A 149 6.40 7.86 18.74
CA ARG A 149 7.03 9.03 18.07
C ARG A 149 7.10 8.88 16.54
N ALA A 150 6.20 8.07 15.99
CA ALA A 150 6.13 7.91 14.54
C ALA A 150 5.77 9.24 13.86
N ASP A 151 6.54 9.64 12.87
CA ASP A 151 6.42 10.90 12.13
C ASP A 151 6.84 10.72 10.66
N GLU A 152 6.90 11.81 9.92
CA GLU A 152 7.35 11.81 8.52
C GLU A 152 8.77 11.25 8.36
N ALA A 153 9.68 11.59 9.27
CA ALA A 153 11.07 11.13 9.21
C ALA A 153 11.16 9.59 9.37
N LEU A 154 10.32 9.03 10.22
CA LEU A 154 10.23 7.59 10.37
C LEU A 154 9.70 6.91 9.09
N ILE A 155 8.67 7.46 8.45
CA ILE A 155 8.14 6.90 7.19
C ILE A 155 9.24 6.91 6.12
N ARG A 156 9.95 8.02 5.94
CA ARG A 156 11.09 8.11 5.02
C ARG A 156 12.14 7.05 5.30
N LYS A 157 12.53 6.89 6.57
CA LYS A 157 13.49 5.87 6.98
C LYS A 157 13.01 4.45 6.68
N ILE A 158 11.73 4.15 6.90
CA ILE A 158 11.15 2.83 6.59
C ILE A 158 11.20 2.56 5.08
N LEU A 159 10.86 3.55 4.24
CA LEU A 159 10.88 3.40 2.79
C LEU A 159 12.32 3.22 2.26
N ASP A 160 13.29 4.02 2.75
CA ASP A 160 14.70 3.87 2.42
C ASP A 160 15.25 2.50 2.84
N GLU A 161 14.91 2.05 4.05
CA GLU A 161 15.34 0.75 4.54
C GLU A 161 14.74 -0.39 3.71
N ALA A 162 13.45 -0.30 3.35
CA ALA A 162 12.80 -1.28 2.49
C ALA A 162 13.45 -1.32 1.11
N ALA A 163 13.66 -0.17 0.47
CA ALA A 163 14.30 -0.07 -0.84
C ALA A 163 15.74 -0.64 -0.86
N SER A 164 16.45 -0.59 0.27
CA SER A 164 17.79 -1.17 0.40
C SER A 164 17.80 -2.69 0.61
N LYS A 165 16.66 -3.27 1.02
CA LYS A 165 16.57 -4.68 1.43
C LYS A 165 15.78 -5.58 0.50
N THR A 166 15.01 -5.02 -0.41
CA THR A 166 14.19 -5.82 -1.34
C THR A 166 14.02 -5.14 -2.69
N ALA A 167 14.08 -5.93 -3.77
CA ALA A 167 13.78 -5.48 -5.12
C ALA A 167 12.30 -5.14 -5.35
N SER A 168 11.42 -5.42 -4.39
CA SER A 168 9.98 -5.12 -4.51
C SER A 168 9.62 -3.66 -4.24
N VAL A 169 10.57 -2.84 -3.76
CA VAL A 169 10.37 -1.42 -3.40
C VAL A 169 11.37 -0.58 -4.18
N SER A 170 10.91 0.51 -4.81
CA SER A 170 11.79 1.46 -5.50
C SER A 170 12.58 2.33 -4.54
N ARG A 171 13.70 2.88 -5.01
CA ARG A 171 14.43 3.93 -4.30
C ARG A 171 13.71 5.28 -4.35
N GLU A 172 12.90 5.49 -5.38
CA GLU A 172 12.03 6.64 -5.48
C GLU A 172 10.75 6.40 -4.69
N PHE A 173 10.38 7.36 -3.86
CA PHE A 173 9.15 7.31 -3.07
C PHE A 173 8.62 8.72 -2.80
N SER A 174 7.34 8.82 -2.55
CA SER A 174 6.66 10.05 -2.15
C SER A 174 6.24 9.98 -0.69
N VAL A 175 6.39 11.09 0.03
CA VAL A 175 5.84 11.25 1.38
C VAL A 175 5.06 12.55 1.44
N LEU A 176 3.82 12.46 1.89
CA LEU A 176 2.89 13.56 2.01
C LEU A 176 2.44 13.73 3.45
N ARG A 177 2.22 14.98 3.86
CA ARG A 177 1.75 15.34 5.20
C ARG A 177 0.63 16.36 5.10
N THR A 178 -0.33 16.29 6.01
CA THR A 178 -1.36 17.32 6.24
C THR A 178 -1.58 17.51 7.74
N ASP A 179 -1.80 18.76 8.14
CA ASP A 179 -2.18 19.18 9.49
C ASP A 179 -3.52 19.92 9.49
N THR A 180 -4.17 19.99 8.33
CA THR A 180 -5.53 20.52 8.20
C THR A 180 -6.52 19.55 8.83
N ILE A 181 -7.10 19.91 9.95
CA ILE A 181 -8.08 19.09 10.68
C ILE A 181 -9.47 19.38 10.13
N PRO A 182 -10.15 18.42 9.47
CA PRO A 182 -11.52 18.61 9.02
C PRO A 182 -12.48 18.78 10.21
N ALA A 183 -13.58 19.48 10.01
CA ALA A 183 -14.62 19.64 11.04
C ALA A 183 -15.20 18.27 11.49
N ASN A 184 -15.33 17.34 10.58
CA ASN A 184 -15.71 15.95 10.85
C ASN A 184 -14.80 14.99 10.06
N PRO A 185 -13.64 14.59 10.61
CA PRO A 185 -12.66 13.78 9.90
C PRO A 185 -13.23 12.43 9.41
N GLU A 186 -14.05 11.76 10.20
CA GLU A 186 -14.65 10.48 9.84
C GLU A 186 -15.61 10.60 8.64
N ALA A 187 -16.43 11.67 8.62
CA ALA A 187 -17.32 11.94 7.51
C ALA A 187 -16.54 12.31 6.23
N GLU A 188 -15.44 13.06 6.36
CA GLU A 188 -14.63 13.46 5.19
C GLU A 188 -13.93 12.27 4.53
N VAL A 189 -13.30 11.36 5.29
CA VAL A 189 -12.68 10.16 4.68
C VAL A 189 -13.71 9.24 4.04
N ARG A 190 -14.95 9.18 4.59
CA ARG A 190 -16.07 8.44 4.00
C ARG A 190 -16.53 9.09 2.70
N ARG A 191 -16.71 10.42 2.69
CA ARG A 191 -17.10 11.17 1.49
C ARG A 191 -16.10 10.98 0.37
N ALA A 192 -14.79 11.00 0.67
CA ALA A 192 -13.74 10.76 -0.32
C ALA A 192 -13.87 9.37 -0.97
N LEU A 193 -14.17 8.32 -0.19
CA LEU A 193 -14.46 6.99 -0.75
C LEU A 193 -15.70 7.00 -1.64
N GLU A 194 -16.79 7.64 -1.20
CA GLU A 194 -18.03 7.74 -1.98
C GLU A 194 -17.83 8.49 -3.30
N ASP A 195 -17.04 9.58 -3.27
CA ASP A 195 -16.66 10.34 -4.46
C ASP A 195 -15.82 9.50 -5.43
N ASP A 196 -14.88 8.74 -4.92
CA ASP A 196 -14.08 7.82 -5.70
C ASP A 196 -14.93 6.69 -6.32
N CYS A 197 -15.88 6.16 -5.57
CA CYS A 197 -16.83 5.18 -6.09
C CYS A 197 -17.63 5.75 -7.26
N ARG A 198 -18.13 6.99 -7.14
CA ARG A 198 -18.85 7.67 -8.22
C ARG A 198 -17.98 7.91 -9.45
N LYS A 199 -16.76 8.45 -9.25
CA LYS A 199 -15.83 8.76 -10.34
C LYS A 199 -15.37 7.53 -11.11
N ASN A 200 -15.18 6.40 -10.41
CA ASN A 200 -14.66 5.17 -11.02
C ASN A 200 -15.75 4.15 -11.40
N GLY A 201 -17.02 4.44 -11.13
CA GLY A 201 -18.13 3.52 -11.36
C GLY A 201 -18.05 2.28 -10.45
N TRP A 202 -17.55 2.44 -9.23
CA TRP A 202 -17.54 1.37 -8.25
C TRP A 202 -18.82 1.37 -7.42
N ARG A 203 -19.29 0.19 -7.09
CA ARG A 203 -20.44 0.00 -6.19
C ARG A 203 -19.94 -0.09 -4.75
N LEU A 204 -20.33 0.83 -3.89
CA LEU A 204 -20.04 0.74 -2.45
C LEU A 204 -20.97 -0.28 -1.80
N CYS A 205 -20.40 -1.34 -1.22
CA CYS A 205 -21.14 -2.44 -0.59
C CYS A 205 -21.02 -2.37 0.94
N GLY A 206 -22.11 -2.72 1.65
CA GLY A 206 -22.06 -2.95 3.10
C GLY A 206 -22.08 -1.69 3.96
N LEU A 207 -22.82 -0.65 3.57
CA LEU A 207 -23.30 0.37 4.50
C LEU A 207 -24.60 -0.12 5.15
N GLN A 208 -24.49 -0.88 6.22
CA GLN A 208 -25.55 -0.97 7.24
C GLN A 208 -25.19 -0.12 8.44
#